data_31486bca1a22e9e3b09883681219c1bf
#
_entry.id   31486bca1a22e9e3b09883681219c1bf
#
_cell.length_a   1.000
_cell.length_b   1.000
_cell.length_c   1.000
_cell.angle_alpha   90.00
_cell.angle_beta   90.00
_cell.angle_gamma   90.00
#
_symmetry.space_group_name_H-M   'P 1'
#
loop_
_entity.id
_entity.type
_entity.pdbx_description
1 polymer ?
#
loop_
_entity_poly.entity_id
_entity_poly.type
_entity_poly.pdbx_seq_one_letter_code
_entity_poly.pdbx_strand_id
1 'polypeptide(L)'
;MTKIELVTGATAGFGNAICRTLLKAGYLVIGTGRRQERLAQLEQEYGSQFFPLAFDISDRQATENAFKTLPTELQAIDLLVNNAGLALGLESADKADLDDWEKMIDTNVKGLVTVTRLVLPQMVARNQGHIINLGSIAGNYAYPGGNVYGGTKAFVKQFSLNLRADLAGTNVRVSNVEPGLCGGTEFSNVRFKGDDARADKVYENVQYITAQDIANIVLWLNQQPEHVNINRIEVMPTAQTFAPLNVARNG
;
A
#
# COMPACT_ATOMS: atom_id res chain seq x y z
N MET A 1 21.84 15.64 -0.67
CA MET A 1 20.45 16.14 -0.52
C MET A 1 19.65 15.10 0.23
N THR A 2 18.75 15.51 1.10
CA THR A 2 17.84 14.58 1.80
C THR A 2 16.89 13.96 0.77
N LYS A 3 16.75 12.63 0.77
CA LYS A 3 15.83 11.93 -0.14
C LYS A 3 14.37 12.19 0.26
N ILE A 4 13.49 12.27 -0.74
CA ILE A 4 12.07 12.58 -0.58
C ILE A 4 11.26 11.33 -0.85
N GLU A 5 10.47 10.92 0.14
CA GLU A 5 9.69 9.69 0.15
C GLU A 5 8.20 10.00 0.20
N LEU A 6 7.42 9.51 -0.75
CA LEU A 6 5.96 9.68 -0.75
C LEU A 6 5.27 8.40 -0.33
N VAL A 7 4.39 8.49 0.67
CA VAL A 7 3.62 7.36 1.21
C VAL A 7 2.13 7.64 1.09
N THR A 8 1.40 6.83 0.33
CA THR A 8 -0.05 6.94 0.25
C THR A 8 -0.72 6.20 1.41
N GLY A 9 -1.81 6.78 1.95
CA GLY A 9 -2.52 6.20 3.09
C GLY A 9 -1.77 6.32 4.43
N ALA A 10 -1.08 7.42 4.66
CA ALA A 10 -0.21 7.70 5.83
C ALA A 10 -0.95 7.79 7.18
N THR A 11 -2.28 7.86 7.18
CA THR A 11 -3.07 8.20 8.38
C THR A 11 -3.39 7.02 9.29
N ALA A 12 -3.07 5.78 8.91
CA ALA A 12 -3.29 4.58 9.72
C ALA A 12 -2.43 3.38 9.29
N GLY A 13 -2.43 2.34 10.11
CA GLY A 13 -1.89 1.03 9.79
C GLY A 13 -0.47 1.06 9.23
N PHE A 14 -0.24 0.33 8.14
CA PHE A 14 1.07 0.24 7.51
C PHE A 14 1.60 1.60 7.07
N GLY A 15 0.76 2.45 6.44
CA GLY A 15 1.19 3.76 5.95
C GLY A 15 1.73 4.65 7.06
N ASN A 16 1.09 4.65 8.23
CA ASN A 16 1.58 5.41 9.39
C ASN A 16 2.90 4.86 9.93
N ALA A 17 3.02 3.53 10.07
CA ALA A 17 4.24 2.89 10.51
C ALA A 17 5.41 3.12 9.53
N ILE A 18 5.14 3.05 8.22
CA ILE A 18 6.11 3.31 7.16
C ILE A 18 6.60 4.77 7.24
N CYS A 19 5.67 5.76 7.32
CA CYS A 19 6.05 7.17 7.48
C CYS A 19 6.98 7.38 8.67
N ARG A 20 6.58 6.87 9.85
CA ARG A 20 7.37 7.01 11.07
C ARG A 20 8.75 6.35 10.97
N THR A 21 8.82 5.20 10.32
CA THR A 21 10.08 4.46 10.12
C THR A 21 11.02 5.21 9.18
N LEU A 22 10.49 5.77 8.07
CA LEU A 22 11.27 6.58 7.13
C LEU A 22 11.74 7.89 7.76
N LEU A 23 10.87 8.59 8.51
CA LEU A 23 11.21 9.82 9.23
C LEU A 23 12.32 9.59 10.26
N LYS A 24 12.24 8.51 11.06
CA LYS A 24 13.29 8.12 12.01
C LYS A 24 14.62 7.76 11.32
N ALA A 25 14.58 7.28 10.08
CA ALA A 25 15.75 7.01 9.27
C ALA A 25 16.33 8.27 8.59
N GLY A 26 15.75 9.46 8.81
CA GLY A 26 16.26 10.75 8.35
C GLY A 26 15.77 11.18 6.96
N TYR A 27 14.76 10.50 6.41
CA TYR A 27 14.12 10.91 5.15
C TYR A 27 13.14 12.06 5.35
N LEU A 28 12.88 12.84 4.29
CA LEU A 28 11.74 13.75 4.23
C LEU A 28 10.54 12.97 3.65
N VAL A 29 9.41 13.00 4.35
CA VAL A 29 8.25 12.18 3.96
C VAL A 29 7.07 13.06 3.59
N ILE A 30 6.51 12.83 2.41
CA ILE A 30 5.20 13.34 1.99
C ILE A 30 4.18 12.26 2.33
N GLY A 31 3.32 12.53 3.30
CA GLY A 31 2.26 11.62 3.71
C GLY A 31 0.91 12.00 3.13
N THR A 32 0.22 11.08 2.44
CA THR A 32 -1.11 11.39 1.90
C THR A 32 -2.24 10.64 2.60
N GLY A 33 -3.43 11.21 2.58
CA GLY A 33 -4.62 10.58 3.14
C GLY A 33 -5.80 11.54 3.24
N ARG A 34 -6.97 11.01 3.62
CA ARG A 34 -8.22 11.79 3.74
C ARG A 34 -8.35 12.52 5.09
N ARG A 35 -7.74 11.96 6.15
CA ARG A 35 -7.89 12.42 7.54
C ARG A 35 -6.86 13.51 7.82
N GLN A 36 -7.26 14.78 7.59
CA GLN A 36 -6.37 15.94 7.72
C GLN A 36 -5.81 16.07 9.14
N GLU A 37 -6.62 15.81 10.17
CA GLU A 37 -6.22 15.87 11.58
C GLU A 37 -5.08 14.89 11.92
N ARG A 38 -5.07 13.70 11.32
CA ARG A 38 -4.00 12.72 11.52
C ARG A 38 -2.72 13.08 10.76
N LEU A 39 -2.84 13.71 9.60
CA LEU A 39 -1.69 14.25 8.87
C LEU A 39 -1.07 15.42 9.63
N ALA A 40 -1.90 16.32 10.19
CA ALA A 40 -1.44 17.44 11.01
C ALA A 40 -0.73 16.97 12.29
N GLN A 41 -1.15 15.87 12.91
CA GLN A 41 -0.45 15.27 14.04
C GLN A 41 0.96 14.81 13.67
N LEU A 42 1.13 14.17 12.50
CA LEU A 42 2.47 13.79 12.01
C LEU A 42 3.33 15.02 11.70
N GLU A 43 2.75 16.06 11.11
CA GLU A 43 3.45 17.32 10.84
C GLU A 43 3.88 17.99 12.14
N GLN A 44 3.03 18.03 13.17
CA GLN A 44 3.37 18.57 14.47
C GLN A 44 4.50 17.76 15.15
N GLU A 45 4.51 16.43 15.01
CA GLU A 45 5.51 15.56 15.63
C GLU A 45 6.89 15.65 14.94
N TYR A 46 6.91 15.76 13.60
CA TYR A 46 8.14 15.67 12.81
C TYR A 46 8.57 16.98 12.14
N GLY A 47 7.75 18.03 12.26
CA GLY A 47 8.07 19.37 11.75
C GLY A 47 8.36 19.35 10.24
N SER A 48 9.43 20.02 9.84
CA SER A 48 9.83 20.17 8.43
C SER A 48 10.23 18.87 7.73
N GLN A 49 10.37 17.75 8.45
CA GLN A 49 10.65 16.46 7.84
C GLN A 49 9.40 15.77 7.29
N PHE A 50 8.20 16.21 7.66
CA PHE A 50 6.94 15.66 7.18
C PHE A 50 6.12 16.72 6.44
N PHE A 51 5.61 16.38 5.25
CA PHE A 51 4.73 17.23 4.47
C PHE A 51 3.35 16.56 4.29
N PRO A 52 2.28 17.13 4.83
CA PRO A 52 0.94 16.59 4.69
C PRO A 52 0.36 16.93 3.31
N LEU A 53 -0.21 15.94 2.63
CA LEU A 53 -0.90 16.13 1.35
C LEU A 53 -2.28 15.44 1.40
N ALA A 54 -3.32 16.20 1.76
CA ALA A 54 -4.65 15.66 2.01
C ALA A 54 -5.49 15.55 0.72
N PHE A 55 -5.90 14.34 0.35
CA PHE A 55 -6.87 14.06 -0.72
C PHE A 55 -7.44 12.65 -0.61
N ASP A 56 -8.55 12.37 -1.32
CA ASP A 56 -9.04 11.03 -1.53
C ASP A 56 -8.41 10.44 -2.80
N ILE A 57 -7.66 9.36 -2.64
CA ILE A 57 -6.93 8.72 -3.74
C ILE A 57 -7.87 8.09 -4.80
N SER A 58 -9.13 7.80 -4.44
CA SER A 58 -10.15 7.31 -5.37
C SER A 58 -10.68 8.40 -6.31
N ASP A 59 -10.50 9.68 -5.94
CA ASP A 59 -10.82 10.83 -6.78
C ASP A 59 -9.57 11.27 -7.56
N ARG A 60 -9.58 10.96 -8.86
CA ARG A 60 -8.49 11.30 -9.76
C ARG A 60 -8.23 12.82 -9.81
N GLN A 61 -9.30 13.62 -9.92
CA GLN A 61 -9.14 15.07 -10.06
C GLN A 61 -8.60 15.70 -8.77
N ALA A 62 -9.08 15.24 -7.60
CA ALA A 62 -8.54 15.67 -6.31
C ALA A 62 -7.07 15.28 -6.17
N THR A 63 -6.68 14.06 -6.59
CA THR A 63 -5.30 13.60 -6.61
C THR A 63 -4.42 14.49 -7.50
N GLU A 64 -4.80 14.71 -8.76
CA GLU A 64 -4.06 15.57 -9.69
C GLU A 64 -3.92 17.00 -9.18
N ASN A 65 -4.96 17.56 -8.59
CA ASN A 65 -4.93 18.90 -8.02
C ASN A 65 -3.99 18.98 -6.81
N ALA A 66 -4.03 18.01 -5.92
CA ALA A 66 -3.13 17.94 -4.77
C ALA A 66 -1.65 17.89 -5.21
N PHE A 67 -1.31 17.09 -6.21
CA PHE A 67 0.06 17.04 -6.73
C PHE A 67 0.54 18.35 -7.35
N LYS A 68 -0.35 19.15 -7.93
CA LYS A 68 -0.02 20.50 -8.45
C LYS A 68 0.34 21.50 -7.35
N THR A 69 -0.09 21.27 -6.11
CA THR A 69 0.23 22.14 -4.96
C THR A 69 1.56 21.78 -4.30
N LEU A 70 2.21 20.67 -4.70
CA LEU A 70 3.51 20.30 -4.15
C LEU A 70 4.55 21.38 -4.47
N PRO A 71 5.26 21.93 -3.47
CA PRO A 71 6.41 22.81 -3.67
C PRO A 71 7.43 22.18 -4.63
N THR A 72 8.08 23.00 -5.43
CA THR A 72 9.04 22.53 -6.45
C THR A 72 10.14 21.68 -5.84
N GLU A 73 10.62 22.03 -4.64
CA GLU A 73 11.64 21.32 -3.89
C GLU A 73 11.20 19.91 -3.43
N LEU A 74 9.88 19.63 -3.39
CA LEU A 74 9.30 18.34 -3.01
C LEU A 74 8.90 17.46 -4.21
N GLN A 75 9.04 17.96 -5.43
CA GLN A 75 8.62 17.21 -6.61
C GLN A 75 9.60 16.10 -7.03
N ALA A 76 10.84 16.16 -6.55
CA ALA A 76 11.88 15.16 -6.86
C ALA A 76 11.76 13.92 -5.96
N ILE A 77 10.64 13.21 -6.05
CA ILE A 77 10.33 12.04 -5.21
C ILE A 77 11.27 10.87 -5.55
N ASP A 78 11.98 10.35 -4.55
CA ASP A 78 12.94 9.25 -4.67
C ASP A 78 12.31 7.89 -4.39
N LEU A 79 11.35 7.81 -3.45
CA LEU A 79 10.55 6.62 -3.18
C LEU A 79 9.06 6.95 -3.26
N LEU A 80 8.31 6.13 -3.97
CA LEU A 80 6.86 6.08 -3.91
C LEU A 80 6.42 4.78 -3.24
N VAL A 81 5.73 4.88 -2.08
CA VAL A 81 5.06 3.74 -1.46
C VAL A 81 3.56 3.82 -1.72
N ASN A 82 3.09 3.00 -2.66
CA ASN A 82 1.66 2.81 -2.92
C ASN A 82 1.06 1.87 -1.87
N ASN A 83 0.74 2.43 -0.71
CA ASN A 83 0.18 1.71 0.43
C ASN A 83 -1.34 1.87 0.55
N ALA A 84 -1.91 2.99 0.11
CA ALA A 84 -3.35 3.20 0.21
C ALA A 84 -4.13 2.06 -0.44
N GLY A 85 -5.03 1.47 0.32
CA GLY A 85 -5.85 0.35 -0.11
C GLY A 85 -6.78 -0.12 1.00
N LEU A 86 -7.84 -0.83 0.61
CA LEU A 86 -8.83 -1.37 1.54
C LEU A 86 -9.39 -2.70 1.04
N ALA A 87 -9.99 -3.46 1.95
CA ALA A 87 -10.86 -4.58 1.65
C ALA A 87 -12.22 -4.34 2.29
N LEU A 88 -13.30 -4.74 1.63
CA LEU A 88 -14.68 -4.62 2.10
C LEU A 88 -15.39 -5.96 1.92
N GLY A 89 -16.07 -6.39 2.98
CA GLY A 89 -16.86 -7.61 3.01
C GLY A 89 -16.06 -8.93 2.89
N LEU A 90 -16.78 -10.02 3.07
CA LEU A 90 -16.32 -11.41 2.87
C LEU A 90 -17.46 -12.30 2.35
N GLU A 91 -18.51 -11.70 1.85
CA GLU A 91 -19.66 -12.38 1.30
C GLU A 91 -19.26 -13.13 0.01
N SER A 92 -20.00 -14.22 -0.30
CA SER A 92 -19.89 -14.88 -1.60
C SER A 92 -20.25 -13.91 -2.73
N ALA A 93 -19.73 -14.15 -3.93
CA ALA A 93 -19.86 -13.22 -5.05
C ALA A 93 -21.32 -12.91 -5.45
N ASP A 94 -22.25 -13.85 -5.22
CA ASP A 94 -23.68 -13.71 -5.46
C ASP A 94 -24.42 -12.82 -4.44
N LYS A 95 -23.75 -12.49 -3.30
CA LYS A 95 -24.29 -11.71 -2.19
C LYS A 95 -23.50 -10.46 -1.88
N ALA A 96 -22.34 -10.30 -2.54
CA ALA A 96 -21.47 -9.17 -2.30
C ALA A 96 -22.09 -7.86 -2.80
N ASP A 97 -21.81 -6.78 -2.09
CA ASP A 97 -22.25 -5.43 -2.42
C ASP A 97 -21.38 -4.88 -3.58
N LEU A 98 -22.04 -4.43 -4.65
CA LEU A 98 -21.37 -3.88 -5.83
C LEU A 98 -20.64 -2.56 -5.51
N ASP A 99 -21.21 -1.71 -4.64
CA ASP A 99 -20.57 -0.46 -4.22
C ASP A 99 -19.25 -0.73 -3.48
N ASP A 100 -19.20 -1.79 -2.67
CA ASP A 100 -17.96 -2.24 -2.03
C ASP A 100 -16.91 -2.68 -3.07
N TRP A 101 -17.33 -3.38 -4.13
CA TRP A 101 -16.46 -3.81 -5.21
C TRP A 101 -15.89 -2.61 -5.99
N GLU A 102 -16.74 -1.66 -6.37
CA GLU A 102 -16.33 -0.45 -7.08
C GLU A 102 -15.36 0.37 -6.23
N LYS A 103 -15.65 0.55 -4.95
CA LYS A 103 -14.77 1.26 -4.02
C LYS A 103 -13.39 0.60 -3.86
N MET A 104 -13.34 -0.73 -3.83
CA MET A 104 -12.07 -1.47 -3.83
C MET A 104 -11.28 -1.24 -5.14
N ILE A 105 -11.93 -1.25 -6.30
CA ILE A 105 -11.30 -0.98 -7.59
C ILE A 105 -10.80 0.46 -7.64
N ASP A 106 -11.63 1.42 -7.26
CA ASP A 106 -11.29 2.84 -7.32
C ASP A 106 -10.07 3.17 -6.44
N THR A 107 -10.03 2.61 -5.23
CA THR A 107 -8.91 2.85 -4.30
C THR A 107 -7.68 2.04 -4.67
N ASN A 108 -7.82 0.69 -4.78
CA ASN A 108 -6.68 -0.21 -4.88
C ASN A 108 -6.05 -0.26 -6.28
N VAL A 109 -6.83 0.08 -7.31
CA VAL A 109 -6.39 0.03 -8.73
C VAL A 109 -6.27 1.44 -9.29
N LYS A 110 -7.38 2.17 -9.47
CA LYS A 110 -7.37 3.49 -10.11
C LYS A 110 -6.51 4.48 -9.34
N GLY A 111 -6.64 4.55 -8.01
CA GLY A 111 -5.82 5.43 -7.18
C GLY A 111 -4.33 5.12 -7.29
N LEU A 112 -3.96 3.85 -7.21
CA LEU A 112 -2.56 3.40 -7.33
C LEU A 112 -1.96 3.78 -8.69
N VAL A 113 -2.66 3.51 -9.80
CA VAL A 113 -2.13 3.84 -11.15
C VAL A 113 -2.06 5.34 -11.37
N THR A 114 -3.01 6.12 -10.83
CA THR A 114 -3.00 7.58 -10.91
C THR A 114 -1.77 8.17 -10.24
N VAL A 115 -1.51 7.82 -8.97
CA VAL A 115 -0.34 8.33 -8.25
C VAL A 115 0.96 7.86 -8.90
N THR A 116 1.03 6.59 -9.29
CA THR A 116 2.21 6.07 -10.01
C THR A 116 2.48 6.88 -11.28
N ARG A 117 1.45 7.18 -12.09
CA ARG A 117 1.59 7.94 -13.34
C ARG A 117 2.01 9.39 -13.10
N LEU A 118 1.62 9.99 -11.98
CA LEU A 118 2.03 11.36 -11.62
C LEU A 118 3.50 11.43 -11.18
N VAL A 119 4.00 10.40 -10.50
CA VAL A 119 5.37 10.37 -9.95
C VAL A 119 6.39 9.81 -10.95
N LEU A 120 6.06 8.76 -11.68
CA LEU A 120 6.99 8.00 -12.51
C LEU A 120 7.78 8.85 -13.56
N PRO A 121 7.19 9.82 -14.28
CA PRO A 121 7.91 10.54 -15.33
C PRO A 121 9.16 11.26 -14.81
N GLN A 122 9.08 11.87 -13.64
CA GLN A 122 10.23 12.58 -13.06
C GLN A 122 11.30 11.61 -12.53
N MET A 123 10.91 10.40 -12.06
CA MET A 123 11.89 9.36 -11.72
C MET A 123 12.66 8.89 -12.94
N VAL A 124 11.96 8.66 -14.07
CA VAL A 124 12.59 8.27 -15.35
C VAL A 124 13.50 9.39 -15.87
N ALA A 125 13.04 10.65 -15.84
CA ALA A 125 13.84 11.80 -16.30
C ALA A 125 15.13 11.98 -15.49
N ARG A 126 15.10 11.69 -14.18
CA ARG A 126 16.29 11.72 -13.32
C ARG A 126 17.10 10.42 -13.36
N ASN A 127 16.59 9.39 -14.03
CA ASN A 127 17.13 8.03 -14.04
C ASN A 127 17.35 7.48 -12.61
N GLN A 128 16.47 7.79 -11.69
CA GLN A 128 16.56 7.43 -10.26
C GLN A 128 15.19 7.37 -9.63
N GLY A 129 14.90 6.32 -8.87
CA GLY A 129 13.68 6.20 -8.10
C GLY A 129 13.39 4.77 -7.68
N HIS A 130 12.44 4.62 -6.75
CA HIS A 130 11.93 3.33 -6.33
C HIS A 130 10.41 3.41 -6.14
N ILE A 131 9.67 2.47 -6.70
CA ILE A 131 8.23 2.31 -6.49
C ILE A 131 8.03 1.01 -5.69
N ILE A 132 7.46 1.12 -4.49
CA ILE A 132 7.08 -0.03 -3.67
C ILE A 132 5.56 -0.09 -3.60
N ASN A 133 4.98 -1.15 -4.13
CA ASN A 133 3.55 -1.39 -4.11
C ASN A 133 3.19 -2.37 -2.98
N LEU A 134 2.17 -2.06 -2.18
CA LEU A 134 1.61 -2.97 -1.18
C LEU A 134 0.56 -3.88 -1.83
N GLY A 135 1.03 -5.06 -2.23
CA GLY A 135 0.22 -6.18 -2.69
C GLY A 135 -0.50 -6.90 -1.54
N SER A 136 -0.63 -8.19 -1.66
CA SER A 136 -1.14 -9.12 -0.64
C SER A 136 -0.99 -10.55 -1.15
N ILE A 137 -0.88 -11.52 -0.25
CA ILE A 137 -1.05 -12.94 -0.59
C ILE A 137 -2.43 -13.24 -1.23
N ALA A 138 -3.44 -12.39 -0.97
CA ALA A 138 -4.76 -12.48 -1.60
C ALA A 138 -4.72 -12.35 -3.13
N GLY A 139 -3.65 -11.77 -3.69
CA GLY A 139 -3.41 -11.72 -5.13
C GLY A 139 -2.76 -13.00 -5.69
N ASN A 140 -2.34 -13.93 -4.83
CA ASN A 140 -1.69 -15.18 -5.18
C ASN A 140 -2.56 -16.40 -4.88
N TYR A 141 -3.30 -16.34 -3.76
CA TYR A 141 -4.06 -17.48 -3.22
C TYR A 141 -5.53 -17.12 -3.13
N ALA A 142 -6.37 -17.85 -3.87
CA ALA A 142 -7.82 -17.67 -3.82
C ALA A 142 -8.38 -18.19 -2.49
N TYR A 143 -9.35 -17.46 -1.95
CA TYR A 143 -10.07 -17.85 -0.75
C TYR A 143 -11.54 -17.40 -0.82
N PRO A 144 -12.47 -18.08 -0.13
CA PRO A 144 -13.88 -17.68 -0.11
C PRO A 144 -14.06 -16.25 0.35
N GLY A 145 -14.85 -15.44 -0.37
CA GLY A 145 -15.08 -14.02 -0.09
C GLY A 145 -13.94 -13.08 -0.53
N GLY A 146 -12.86 -13.62 -1.10
CA GLY A 146 -11.74 -12.82 -1.61
C GLY A 146 -12.05 -12.02 -2.88
N ASN A 147 -12.91 -12.57 -3.73
CA ASN A 147 -13.44 -12.03 -4.99
C ASN A 147 -12.69 -10.79 -5.55
N VAL A 148 -13.31 -9.59 -5.51
CA VAL A 148 -12.71 -8.37 -6.08
C VAL A 148 -11.46 -7.92 -5.32
N TYR A 149 -11.40 -8.08 -3.99
CA TYR A 149 -10.17 -7.73 -3.26
C TYR A 149 -8.96 -8.52 -3.77
N GLY A 150 -9.08 -9.84 -3.88
CA GLY A 150 -8.04 -10.69 -4.46
C GLY A 150 -7.68 -10.27 -5.89
N GLY A 151 -8.70 -9.97 -6.70
CA GLY A 151 -8.53 -9.45 -8.05
C GLY A 151 -7.74 -8.14 -8.10
N THR A 152 -8.03 -7.18 -7.20
CA THR A 152 -7.26 -5.92 -7.14
C THR A 152 -5.81 -6.16 -6.74
N LYS A 153 -5.53 -7.09 -5.83
CA LYS A 153 -4.17 -7.42 -5.39
C LYS A 153 -3.39 -8.23 -6.44
N ALA A 154 -4.06 -9.07 -7.23
CA ALA A 154 -3.48 -9.71 -8.41
C ALA A 154 -3.11 -8.67 -9.48
N PHE A 155 -3.98 -7.64 -9.69
CA PHE A 155 -3.65 -6.52 -10.55
C PHE A 155 -2.38 -5.81 -10.08
N VAL A 156 -2.27 -5.44 -8.79
CA VAL A 156 -1.10 -4.75 -8.24
C VAL A 156 0.18 -5.54 -8.48
N LYS A 157 0.15 -6.87 -8.26
CA LYS A 157 1.28 -7.76 -8.55
C LYS A 157 1.68 -7.70 -10.03
N GLN A 158 0.74 -7.93 -10.95
CA GLN A 158 1.05 -7.96 -12.38
C GLN A 158 1.47 -6.57 -12.90
N PHE A 159 0.83 -5.50 -12.42
CA PHE A 159 1.20 -4.14 -12.75
C PHE A 159 2.64 -3.82 -12.33
N SER A 160 3.07 -4.24 -11.14
CA SER A 160 4.44 -4.07 -10.67
C SER A 160 5.47 -4.75 -11.59
N LEU A 161 5.17 -5.98 -12.04
CA LEU A 161 6.03 -6.72 -12.97
C LEU A 161 6.09 -6.05 -14.36
N ASN A 162 4.96 -5.56 -14.86
CA ASN A 162 4.90 -4.87 -16.15
C ASN A 162 5.66 -3.53 -16.08
N LEU A 163 5.47 -2.74 -15.00
CA LEU A 163 6.28 -1.52 -14.79
C LEU A 163 7.77 -1.84 -14.79
N ARG A 164 8.19 -2.92 -14.13
CA ARG A 164 9.60 -3.32 -14.11
C ARG A 164 10.12 -3.66 -15.52
N ALA A 165 9.27 -4.25 -16.38
CA ALA A 165 9.61 -4.53 -17.76
C ALA A 165 9.73 -3.25 -18.60
N ASP A 166 8.77 -2.31 -18.45
CA ASP A 166 8.77 -1.03 -19.17
C ASP A 166 9.97 -0.14 -18.78
N LEU A 167 10.48 -0.30 -17.56
CA LEU A 167 11.58 0.48 -17.01
C LEU A 167 12.96 -0.17 -17.20
N ALA A 168 13.05 -1.23 -18.01
CA ALA A 168 14.32 -1.86 -18.36
C ALA A 168 15.27 -0.82 -19.00
N GLY A 169 16.53 -0.80 -18.54
CA GLY A 169 17.52 0.20 -18.99
C GLY A 169 17.51 1.51 -18.20
N THR A 170 16.64 1.65 -17.20
CA THR A 170 16.66 2.76 -16.23
C THR A 170 17.12 2.28 -14.85
N ASN A 171 17.51 3.22 -13.97
CA ASN A 171 17.79 2.94 -12.56
C ASN A 171 16.53 3.09 -11.67
N VAL A 172 15.34 3.08 -12.25
CA VAL A 172 14.07 3.09 -11.50
C VAL A 172 13.70 1.66 -11.09
N ARG A 173 13.62 1.42 -9.79
CA ARG A 173 13.29 0.11 -9.20
C ARG A 173 11.78 -0.02 -8.98
N VAL A 174 11.27 -1.24 -9.06
CA VAL A 174 9.88 -1.56 -8.73
C VAL A 174 9.84 -2.82 -7.89
N SER A 175 9.20 -2.74 -6.73
CA SER A 175 9.02 -3.87 -5.80
C SER A 175 7.54 -4.03 -5.42
N ASN A 176 7.11 -5.27 -5.19
CA ASN A 176 5.79 -5.60 -4.66
C ASN A 176 5.94 -6.34 -3.34
N VAL A 177 5.41 -5.80 -2.25
CA VAL A 177 5.36 -6.45 -0.93
C VAL A 177 3.99 -7.08 -0.77
N GLU A 178 3.94 -8.38 -0.46
CA GLU A 178 2.72 -9.19 -0.44
C GLU A 178 2.50 -9.76 0.97
N PRO A 179 1.91 -8.98 1.90
CA PRO A 179 1.67 -9.43 3.25
C PRO A 179 0.57 -10.50 3.33
N GLY A 180 0.76 -11.43 4.27
CA GLY A 180 -0.25 -12.37 4.74
C GLY A 180 -1.11 -11.81 5.85
N LEU A 181 -1.34 -12.60 6.91
CA LEU A 181 -2.14 -12.18 8.06
C LEU A 181 -1.41 -11.10 8.86
N CYS A 182 -1.90 -9.88 8.75
CA CYS A 182 -1.39 -8.72 9.48
C CYS A 182 -2.46 -8.16 10.39
N GLY A 183 -2.10 -7.88 11.63
CA GLY A 183 -3.01 -7.33 12.66
C GLY A 183 -2.50 -6.02 13.27
N GLY A 184 -3.23 -5.54 14.29
CA GLY A 184 -2.91 -4.28 14.97
C GLY A 184 -3.15 -3.04 14.11
N THR A 185 -4.04 -3.12 13.11
CA THR A 185 -4.42 -2.02 12.21
C THR A 185 -5.94 -1.93 12.10
N GLU A 186 -6.44 -0.82 11.55
CA GLU A 186 -7.88 -0.64 11.28
C GLU A 186 -8.41 -1.49 10.10
N PHE A 187 -7.58 -2.33 9.48
CA PHE A 187 -7.92 -3.03 8.24
C PHE A 187 -9.15 -3.94 8.37
N SER A 188 -9.19 -4.78 9.41
CA SER A 188 -10.34 -5.67 9.63
C SER A 188 -11.59 -4.91 10.09
N ASN A 189 -11.43 -3.84 10.88
CA ASN A 189 -12.55 -2.96 11.27
C ASN A 189 -13.19 -2.31 10.04
N VAL A 190 -12.38 -1.82 9.09
CA VAL A 190 -12.86 -1.28 7.81
C VAL A 190 -13.52 -2.37 6.97
N ARG A 191 -12.91 -3.56 6.88
CA ARG A 191 -13.42 -4.70 6.12
C ARG A 191 -14.80 -5.14 6.59
N PHE A 192 -15.02 -5.16 7.89
CA PHE A 192 -16.28 -5.58 8.51
C PHE A 192 -17.20 -4.41 8.87
N LYS A 193 -16.99 -3.22 8.25
CA LYS A 193 -17.85 -2.04 8.39
C LYS A 193 -18.12 -1.64 9.86
N GLY A 194 -17.11 -1.80 10.74
CA GLY A 194 -17.19 -1.44 12.16
C GLY A 194 -17.66 -2.57 13.09
N ASP A 195 -17.78 -3.81 12.61
CA ASP A 195 -17.98 -4.98 13.48
C ASP A 195 -16.64 -5.36 14.13
N ASP A 196 -16.35 -4.72 15.27
CA ASP A 196 -15.11 -4.91 16.01
C ASP A 196 -14.96 -6.34 16.53
N ALA A 197 -16.05 -6.98 16.98
CA ALA A 197 -16.01 -8.34 17.48
C ALA A 197 -15.58 -9.34 16.38
N ARG A 198 -16.06 -9.15 15.15
CA ARG A 198 -15.66 -9.95 13.99
C ARG A 198 -14.22 -9.63 13.56
N ALA A 199 -13.80 -8.37 13.66
CA ALA A 199 -12.45 -7.96 13.38
C ALA A 199 -11.44 -8.58 14.35
N ASP A 200 -11.70 -8.55 15.65
CA ASP A 200 -10.83 -9.10 16.69
C ASP A 200 -10.67 -10.61 16.59
N LYS A 201 -11.74 -11.32 16.24
CA LYS A 201 -11.73 -12.78 16.07
C LYS A 201 -10.75 -13.26 15.00
N VAL A 202 -10.43 -12.43 13.99
CA VAL A 202 -9.45 -12.76 12.96
C VAL A 202 -8.06 -12.99 13.55
N TYR A 203 -7.74 -12.32 14.65
CA TYR A 203 -6.41 -12.28 15.27
C TYR A 203 -6.32 -13.05 16.58
N GLU A 204 -7.41 -13.69 16.98
CA GLU A 204 -7.48 -14.41 18.25
C GLU A 204 -6.49 -15.57 18.28
N ASN A 205 -5.66 -15.63 19.34
CA ASN A 205 -4.65 -16.68 19.58
C ASN A 205 -3.62 -16.86 18.43
N VAL A 206 -3.36 -15.82 17.63
CA VAL A 206 -2.39 -15.87 16.53
C VAL A 206 -1.35 -14.77 16.68
N GLN A 207 -0.07 -15.12 16.55
CA GLN A 207 1.00 -14.16 16.37
C GLN A 207 1.02 -13.73 14.88
N TYR A 208 0.53 -12.54 14.60
CA TYR A 208 0.43 -11.96 13.26
C TYR A 208 1.59 -11.02 12.95
N ILE A 209 1.75 -10.67 11.67
CA ILE A 209 2.67 -9.62 11.22
C ILE A 209 2.11 -8.25 11.63
N THR A 210 2.96 -7.41 12.22
CA THR A 210 2.60 -6.06 12.64
C THR A 210 2.84 -5.03 11.54
N ALA A 211 2.26 -3.83 11.70
CA ALA A 211 2.54 -2.71 10.80
C ALA A 211 4.03 -2.33 10.81
N GLN A 212 4.72 -2.50 11.95
CA GLN A 212 6.15 -2.21 12.07
C GLN A 212 7.00 -3.21 11.28
N ASP A 213 6.62 -4.50 11.22
CA ASP A 213 7.34 -5.50 10.42
C ASP A 213 7.31 -5.13 8.93
N ILE A 214 6.14 -4.69 8.42
CA ILE A 214 6.02 -4.22 7.05
C ILE A 214 6.81 -2.93 6.81
N ALA A 215 6.82 -2.00 7.75
CA ALA A 215 7.61 -0.77 7.65
C ALA A 215 9.12 -1.07 7.60
N ASN A 216 9.60 -2.04 8.38
CA ASN A 216 11.00 -2.48 8.34
C ASN A 216 11.37 -3.10 6.99
N ILE A 217 10.47 -3.88 6.38
CA ILE A 217 10.67 -4.45 5.03
C ILE A 217 10.77 -3.34 3.99
N VAL A 218 9.87 -2.33 4.05
CA VAL A 218 9.89 -1.19 3.12
C VAL A 218 11.19 -0.40 3.24
N LEU A 219 11.64 -0.11 4.48
CA LEU A 219 12.92 0.56 4.70
C LEU A 219 14.08 -0.25 4.16
N TRP A 220 14.13 -1.57 4.45
CA TRP A 220 15.18 -2.46 3.97
C TRP A 220 15.22 -2.51 2.43
N LEU A 221 14.07 -2.61 1.76
CA LEU A 221 13.97 -2.55 0.29
C LEU A 221 14.53 -1.23 -0.27
N ASN A 222 14.19 -0.11 0.37
CA ASN A 222 14.64 1.22 -0.07
C ASN A 222 16.16 1.38 0.05
N GLN A 223 16.76 0.77 1.05
CA GLN A 223 18.19 0.83 1.33
C GLN A 223 19.06 -0.09 0.46
N GLN A 224 18.47 -0.94 -0.38
CA GLN A 224 19.25 -1.77 -1.28
C GLN A 224 19.99 -0.93 -2.32
N PRO A 225 21.16 -1.39 -2.81
CA PRO A 225 21.90 -0.71 -3.87
C PRO A 225 21.04 -0.46 -5.11
N GLU A 226 21.27 0.64 -5.79
CA GLU A 226 20.42 1.09 -6.93
C GLU A 226 20.32 0.07 -8.07
N HIS A 227 21.36 -0.74 -8.29
CA HIS A 227 21.37 -1.79 -9.30
C HIS A 227 20.65 -3.08 -8.89
N VAL A 228 20.19 -3.16 -7.61
CA VAL A 228 19.48 -4.33 -7.07
C VAL A 228 17.99 -4.05 -7.05
N ASN A 229 17.22 -4.74 -7.88
CA ASN A 229 15.76 -4.70 -7.86
C ASN A 229 15.20 -5.99 -7.28
N ILE A 230 14.51 -5.90 -6.15
CA ILE A 230 13.78 -7.01 -5.57
C ILE A 230 12.35 -6.94 -6.08
N ASN A 231 11.98 -7.87 -6.96
CA ASN A 231 10.69 -7.80 -7.66
C ASN A 231 9.51 -8.02 -6.73
N ARG A 232 9.62 -9.02 -5.81
CA ARG A 232 8.53 -9.44 -4.93
C ARG A 232 9.06 -9.93 -3.59
N ILE A 233 8.33 -9.61 -2.52
CA ILE A 233 8.50 -10.21 -1.19
C ILE A 233 7.13 -10.65 -0.70
N GLU A 234 6.94 -11.97 -0.60
CA GLU A 234 5.79 -12.57 0.06
C GLU A 234 6.14 -12.84 1.52
N VAL A 235 5.30 -12.37 2.45
CA VAL A 235 5.56 -12.44 3.89
C VAL A 235 4.33 -12.97 4.61
N MET A 236 4.48 -14.09 5.30
CA MET A 236 3.44 -14.68 6.16
C MET A 236 3.96 -14.81 7.59
N PRO A 237 3.10 -14.69 8.62
CA PRO A 237 3.49 -15.11 9.96
C PRO A 237 3.74 -16.62 9.97
N THR A 238 4.62 -17.08 10.86
CA THR A 238 4.95 -18.53 10.96
C THR A 238 3.74 -19.39 11.28
N ALA A 239 2.69 -18.82 11.85
CA ALA A 239 1.42 -19.47 12.13
C ALA A 239 0.51 -19.62 10.90
N GLN A 240 0.83 -18.97 9.78
CA GLN A 240 0.04 -19.03 8.55
C GLN A 240 0.71 -19.95 7.54
N THR A 241 -0.07 -20.76 6.85
CA THR A 241 0.39 -21.62 5.76
C THR A 241 -0.63 -21.61 4.62
N PHE A 242 -0.29 -22.30 3.54
CA PHE A 242 -1.16 -22.44 2.38
C PHE A 242 -2.37 -23.32 2.73
N ALA A 243 -3.58 -22.86 2.42
CA ALA A 243 -4.78 -23.66 2.60
C ALA A 243 -4.89 -24.74 1.51
N PRO A 244 -5.40 -25.96 1.83
CA PRO A 244 -5.75 -26.94 0.81
C PRO A 244 -6.90 -26.40 -0.06
N LEU A 245 -6.94 -26.82 -1.33
CA LEU A 245 -8.03 -26.50 -2.22
C LEU A 245 -9.31 -27.20 -1.73
N ASN A 246 -10.38 -26.42 -1.53
CA ASN A 246 -11.66 -26.95 -1.09
C ASN A 246 -12.38 -27.67 -2.24
N VAL A 247 -12.93 -28.86 -1.95
CA VAL A 247 -13.79 -29.60 -2.88
C VAL A 247 -15.18 -29.70 -2.27
N ALA A 248 -16.17 -29.09 -2.91
CA ALA A 248 -17.56 -29.27 -2.52
C ALA A 248 -18.01 -30.68 -2.86
N ARG A 249 -18.65 -31.36 -1.90
CA ARG A 249 -19.25 -32.71 -2.10
C ARG A 249 -20.73 -32.56 -1.91
N ASN A 250 -21.48 -33.01 -2.92
CA ASN A 250 -22.93 -33.13 -2.78
C ASN A 250 -23.17 -34.28 -1.78
N GLY A 251 -23.84 -33.97 -0.67
CA GLY A 251 -24.31 -34.94 0.31
C GLY A 251 -25.54 -35.69 -0.21
#